data_c9773953d7a6b4bf553c604768f37ee0
#
_entry.id   c9773953d7a6b4bf553c604768f37ee0
#
_cell.length_a   1.000
_cell.length_b   1.000
_cell.length_c   1.000
_cell.angle_alpha   90.00
_cell.angle_beta   90.00
_cell.angle_gamma   90.00
#
_symmetry.space_group_name_H-M   'P 1'
#
loop_
_entity.id
_entity.type
_entity.pdbx_description
1 polymer ?
#
loop_
_entity_poly.entity_id
_entity_poly.type
_entity_poly.pdbx_seq_one_letter_code
_entity_poly.pdbx_strand_id
1 'polypeptide(L)'
;MNKQYSHYLLVALLIAVPFIYLSTFYASLPATIPTHFNIKGEADGFGSKDMAFFGPVFIGIVSLFTYLLMINIKKIDPKRYEHNNDSYFKAFGLIIVAFMSALNMVILTKTQYPGLALDKLLLPLLGLLFAVMGFYFPKLSQNYFAGFKLPWTLSSEANWTATHVYASKLWIYGGIAQMILGFVLPGMWSFISFFVIMIPMVVAPIVFSYRMFTSGK
;
A
#
# COMPACT_ATOMS: atom_id res chain seq x y z
N MET A 1 23.78 4.91 17.78
CA MET A 1 22.85 3.83 17.36
C MET A 1 23.35 3.29 16.01
N ASN A 2 23.63 2.03 15.93
CA ASN A 2 24.23 1.42 14.74
C ASN A 2 23.22 1.50 13.58
N LYS A 3 23.58 2.10 12.44
CA LYS A 3 22.71 2.25 11.24
C LYS A 3 22.05 0.92 10.79
N GLN A 4 22.67 -0.20 11.20
CA GLN A 4 22.20 -1.54 10.88
C GLN A 4 20.87 -1.90 11.56
N TYR A 5 20.54 -1.33 12.71
CA TYR A 5 19.32 -1.67 13.48
C TYR A 5 18.24 -0.58 13.46
N SER A 6 18.53 0.59 12.92
CA SER A 6 17.61 1.73 12.93
C SER A 6 16.28 1.43 12.21
N HIS A 7 16.33 0.63 11.14
CA HIS A 7 15.12 0.27 10.39
C HIS A 7 14.19 -0.71 11.14
N TYR A 8 14.74 -1.62 11.97
CA TYR A 8 13.92 -2.51 12.80
C TYR A 8 13.18 -1.73 13.88
N LEU A 9 13.87 -0.75 14.48
CA LEU A 9 13.24 0.16 15.44
C LEU A 9 12.11 0.96 14.77
N LEU A 10 12.33 1.47 13.55
CA LEU A 10 11.29 2.19 12.81
C LEU A 10 10.08 1.30 12.52
N VAL A 11 10.29 0.05 12.08
CA VAL A 11 9.20 -0.92 11.86
C VAL A 11 8.43 -1.19 13.15
N ALA A 12 9.14 -1.42 14.26
CA ALA A 12 8.51 -1.64 15.56
C ALA A 12 7.67 -0.42 16.00
N LEU A 13 8.19 0.79 15.82
CA LEU A 13 7.45 2.02 16.10
C LEU A 13 6.20 2.17 15.23
N LEU A 14 6.32 1.94 13.92
CA LEU A 14 5.18 2.01 13.01
C LEU A 14 4.08 0.99 13.35
N ILE A 15 4.46 -0.23 13.77
CA ILE A 15 3.50 -1.25 14.22
C ILE A 15 2.89 -0.86 15.59
N ALA A 16 3.66 -0.23 16.47
CA ALA A 16 3.18 0.17 17.80
C ALA A 16 2.21 1.37 17.77
N VAL A 17 2.34 2.29 16.79
CA VAL A 17 1.53 3.52 16.69
C VAL A 17 0.02 3.24 16.78
N PRO A 18 -0.58 2.29 16.03
CA PRO A 18 -2.01 1.99 16.14
C PRO A 18 -2.43 1.50 17.54
N PHE A 19 -1.58 0.73 18.23
CA PHE A 19 -1.87 0.28 19.60
C PHE A 19 -1.84 1.45 20.60
N ILE A 20 -0.83 2.34 20.45
CA ILE A 20 -0.73 3.55 21.27
C ILE A 20 -1.97 4.41 21.04
N TYR A 21 -2.37 4.63 19.80
CA TYR A 21 -3.56 5.39 19.46
C TYR A 21 -4.83 4.74 20.05
N LEU A 22 -5.03 3.44 19.88
CA LEU A 22 -6.17 2.73 20.44
C LEU A 22 -6.22 2.90 21.98
N SER A 23 -5.08 2.83 22.67
CA SER A 23 -5.02 2.96 24.12
C SER A 23 -5.54 4.30 24.63
N THR A 24 -5.46 5.37 23.81
CA THR A 24 -5.92 6.72 24.22
C THR A 24 -7.43 6.85 24.31
N PHE A 25 -8.20 5.99 23.62
CA PHE A 25 -9.67 6.07 23.60
C PHE A 25 -10.38 4.73 23.90
N TYR A 26 -9.66 3.63 24.06
CA TYR A 26 -10.25 2.31 24.31
C TYR A 26 -11.22 2.29 25.49
N ALA A 27 -10.88 2.98 26.59
CA ALA A 27 -11.72 3.04 27.79
C ALA A 27 -13.08 3.72 27.52
N SER A 28 -13.15 4.64 26.56
CA SER A 28 -14.36 5.38 26.18
C SER A 28 -15.22 4.67 25.14
N LEU A 29 -14.72 3.56 24.54
CA LEU A 29 -15.51 2.79 23.58
C LEU A 29 -16.72 2.14 24.26
N PRO A 30 -17.89 2.12 23.58
CA PRO A 30 -19.05 1.36 24.04
C PRO A 30 -18.75 -0.14 24.03
N ALA A 31 -19.51 -0.92 24.79
CA ALA A 31 -19.36 -2.38 24.87
C ALA A 31 -19.46 -3.06 23.50
N THR A 32 -20.23 -2.48 22.58
CA THR A 32 -20.40 -2.95 21.20
C THR A 32 -19.96 -1.87 20.22
N ILE A 33 -19.08 -2.21 19.28
CA ILE A 33 -18.53 -1.32 18.26
C ILE A 33 -18.86 -1.82 16.85
N PRO A 34 -18.93 -0.94 15.83
CA PRO A 34 -18.97 -1.35 14.43
C PRO A 34 -17.70 -2.09 14.04
N THR A 35 -17.84 -3.25 13.38
CA THR A 35 -16.73 -4.07 12.87
C THR A 35 -16.74 -4.21 11.35
N HIS A 36 -17.86 -3.87 10.69
CA HIS A 36 -18.02 -3.85 9.25
C HIS A 36 -18.85 -2.65 8.82
N PHE A 37 -18.56 -2.12 7.63
CA PHE A 37 -19.28 -1.01 7.02
C PHE A 37 -19.60 -1.35 5.57
N ASN A 38 -20.85 -1.09 5.15
CA ASN A 38 -21.29 -1.29 3.79
C ASN A 38 -20.70 -0.21 2.83
N ILE A 39 -20.97 -0.33 1.54
CA ILE A 39 -20.49 0.61 0.50
C ILE A 39 -20.97 2.07 0.72
N LYS A 40 -22.05 2.26 1.48
CA LYS A 40 -22.56 3.59 1.85
C LYS A 40 -21.84 4.15 3.08
N GLY A 41 -20.94 3.38 3.72
CA GLY A 41 -20.24 3.75 4.95
C GLY A 41 -21.10 3.57 6.21
N GLU A 42 -22.27 2.90 6.12
CA GLU A 42 -23.13 2.56 7.25
C GLU A 42 -22.65 1.28 7.92
N ALA A 43 -22.69 1.23 9.24
CA ALA A 43 -22.31 0.04 9.98
C ALA A 43 -23.37 -1.05 9.80
N ASP A 44 -22.97 -2.22 9.33
CA ASP A 44 -23.83 -3.40 9.12
C ASP A 44 -23.26 -4.69 9.77
N GLY A 45 -22.16 -4.57 10.51
CA GLY A 45 -21.61 -5.59 11.39
C GLY A 45 -21.13 -4.99 12.70
N PHE A 46 -21.33 -5.71 13.81
CA PHE A 46 -21.02 -5.25 15.16
C PHE A 46 -20.32 -6.35 15.96
N GLY A 47 -19.48 -5.95 16.91
CA GLY A 47 -18.77 -6.86 17.80
C GLY A 47 -18.44 -6.23 19.14
N SER A 48 -17.85 -7.01 20.07
CA SER A 48 -17.39 -6.45 21.35
C SER A 48 -16.30 -5.41 21.12
N LYS A 49 -16.11 -4.48 22.07
CA LYS A 49 -15.05 -3.47 22.00
C LYS A 49 -13.65 -4.04 21.84
N ASP A 50 -13.42 -5.28 22.30
CA ASP A 50 -12.13 -5.96 22.16
C ASP A 50 -11.76 -6.24 20.70
N MET A 51 -12.77 -6.29 19.81
CA MET A 51 -12.53 -6.39 18.36
C MET A 51 -11.75 -5.19 17.80
N ALA A 52 -11.67 -4.06 18.52
CA ALA A 52 -10.82 -2.95 18.15
C ALA A 52 -9.32 -3.32 18.06
N PHE A 53 -8.88 -4.34 18.80
CA PHE A 53 -7.51 -4.87 18.73
C PHE A 53 -7.26 -5.74 17.49
N PHE A 54 -8.32 -6.25 16.84
CA PHE A 54 -8.16 -7.17 15.69
C PHE A 54 -7.35 -6.52 14.55
N GLY A 55 -7.69 -5.30 14.16
CA GLY A 55 -6.96 -4.56 13.12
C GLY A 55 -5.47 -4.39 13.46
N PRO A 56 -5.11 -3.73 14.60
CA PRO A 56 -3.72 -3.56 15.02
C PRO A 56 -2.93 -4.87 15.10
N VAL A 57 -3.52 -5.94 15.65
CA VAL A 57 -2.84 -7.25 15.75
C VAL A 57 -2.66 -7.88 14.37
N PHE A 58 -3.73 -8.04 13.61
CA PHE A 58 -3.69 -8.74 12.31
C PHE A 58 -2.84 -7.98 11.30
N ILE A 59 -3.10 -6.68 11.11
CA ILE A 59 -2.35 -5.85 10.17
C ILE A 59 -0.90 -5.68 10.65
N GLY A 60 -0.65 -5.61 11.96
CA GLY A 60 0.69 -5.59 12.54
C GLY A 60 1.50 -6.85 12.21
N ILE A 61 0.89 -8.03 12.34
CA ILE A 61 1.51 -9.31 11.95
C ILE A 61 1.81 -9.34 10.45
N VAL A 62 0.84 -8.96 9.61
CA VAL A 62 1.01 -8.91 8.15
C VAL A 62 2.12 -7.91 7.78
N SER A 63 2.18 -6.75 8.43
CA SER A 63 3.22 -5.74 8.21
C SER A 63 4.61 -6.27 8.53
N LEU A 64 4.76 -6.91 9.70
CA LEU A 64 6.02 -7.51 10.11
C LEU A 64 6.45 -8.61 9.14
N PHE A 65 5.53 -9.52 8.81
CA PHE A 65 5.80 -10.60 7.86
C PHE A 65 6.24 -10.06 6.49
N THR A 66 5.50 -9.08 5.95
CA THR A 66 5.83 -8.44 4.67
C THR A 66 7.20 -7.78 4.72
N TYR A 67 7.51 -7.05 5.79
CA TYR A 67 8.82 -6.44 5.95
C TYR A 67 9.95 -7.47 6.00
N LEU A 68 9.79 -8.52 6.80
CA LEU A 68 10.78 -9.61 6.90
C LEU A 68 10.94 -10.34 5.57
N LEU A 69 9.85 -10.55 4.83
CA LEU A 69 9.91 -11.09 3.46
C LEU A 69 10.76 -10.19 2.56
N MET A 70 10.48 -8.88 2.53
CA MET A 70 11.18 -7.92 1.66
C MET A 70 12.68 -7.87 1.93
N ILE A 71 13.11 -7.83 3.18
CA ILE A 71 14.55 -7.78 3.51
C ILE A 71 15.28 -9.13 3.35
N ASN A 72 14.56 -10.24 3.19
CA ASN A 72 15.12 -11.57 2.98
C ASN A 72 14.91 -12.11 1.55
N ILE A 73 14.43 -11.30 0.61
CA ILE A 73 14.19 -11.72 -0.79
C ILE A 73 15.42 -12.38 -1.41
N LYS A 74 16.62 -11.86 -1.13
CA LYS A 74 17.90 -12.45 -1.59
C LYS A 74 18.06 -13.92 -1.23
N LYS A 75 17.56 -14.33 -0.05
CA LYS A 75 17.62 -15.74 0.38
C LYS A 75 16.58 -16.62 -0.31
N ILE A 76 15.48 -15.99 -0.76
CA ILE A 76 14.34 -16.69 -1.39
C ILE A 76 14.58 -16.86 -2.89
N ASP A 77 15.12 -15.83 -3.56
CA ASP A 77 15.44 -15.84 -5.00
C ASP A 77 16.86 -15.31 -5.26
N PRO A 78 17.91 -16.10 -4.96
CA PRO A 78 19.28 -15.66 -5.14
C PRO A 78 19.70 -15.50 -6.60
N LYS A 79 19.01 -16.14 -7.56
CA LYS A 79 19.41 -16.16 -8.98
C LYS A 79 19.11 -14.85 -9.72
N ARG A 80 18.10 -14.09 -9.30
CA ARG A 80 17.70 -12.81 -9.94
C ARG A 80 17.87 -11.62 -9.01
N TYR A 81 18.60 -11.81 -7.92
CA TYR A 81 18.83 -10.74 -6.97
C TYR A 81 20.12 -9.99 -7.30
N GLU A 82 19.99 -8.78 -7.80
CA GLU A 82 21.12 -7.87 -7.93
C GLU A 82 21.41 -7.16 -6.61
N HIS A 83 22.72 -6.96 -6.28
CA HIS A 83 23.17 -6.32 -5.03
C HIS A 83 22.60 -4.92 -4.80
N ASN A 84 22.24 -4.21 -5.88
CA ASN A 84 21.61 -2.86 -5.82
C ASN A 84 20.19 -2.87 -5.29
N ASN A 85 19.55 -4.03 -5.17
CA ASN A 85 18.15 -4.15 -4.73
C ASN A 85 17.97 -4.16 -3.21
N ASP A 86 19.03 -4.36 -2.40
CA ASP A 86 18.92 -4.43 -0.93
C ASP A 86 18.29 -3.17 -0.33
N SER A 87 18.77 -1.99 -0.72
CA SER A 87 18.23 -0.72 -0.24
C SER A 87 16.82 -0.46 -0.76
N TYR A 88 16.53 -0.91 -1.99
CA TYR A 88 15.22 -0.80 -2.61
C TYR A 88 14.16 -1.61 -1.86
N PHE A 89 14.39 -2.91 -1.67
CA PHE A 89 13.43 -3.77 -0.97
C PHE A 89 13.24 -3.38 0.49
N LYS A 90 14.30 -2.89 1.15
CA LYS A 90 14.19 -2.31 2.50
C LYS A 90 13.28 -1.08 2.51
N ALA A 91 13.49 -0.14 1.60
CA ALA A 91 12.66 1.06 1.49
C ALA A 91 11.21 0.72 1.12
N PHE A 92 11.02 -0.19 0.16
CA PHE A 92 9.70 -0.66 -0.26
C PHE A 92 8.95 -1.35 0.88
N GLY A 93 9.62 -2.21 1.64
CA GLY A 93 9.06 -2.82 2.84
C GLY A 93 8.64 -1.78 3.90
N LEU A 94 9.46 -0.75 4.14
CA LEU A 94 9.11 0.34 5.06
C LEU A 94 7.90 1.15 4.58
N ILE A 95 7.78 1.41 3.27
CA ILE A 95 6.62 2.10 2.68
C ILE A 95 5.34 1.29 2.92
N ILE A 96 5.39 -0.03 2.71
CA ILE A 96 4.23 -0.90 2.97
C ILE A 96 3.86 -0.89 4.46
N VAL A 97 4.84 -1.02 5.36
CA VAL A 97 4.58 -0.96 6.81
C VAL A 97 3.98 0.38 7.22
N ALA A 98 4.51 1.49 6.71
CA ALA A 98 3.98 2.83 6.98
C ALA A 98 2.53 2.97 6.47
N PHE A 99 2.25 2.48 5.26
CA PHE A 99 0.90 2.44 4.71
C PHE A 99 -0.04 1.58 5.57
N MET A 100 0.37 0.39 5.97
CA MET A 100 -0.43 -0.51 6.82
C MET A 100 -0.70 0.11 8.20
N SER A 101 0.29 0.80 8.78
CA SER A 101 0.10 1.56 10.02
C SER A 101 -0.93 2.69 9.83
N ALA A 102 -0.80 3.48 8.76
CA ALA A 102 -1.76 4.54 8.43
C ALA A 102 -3.17 3.99 8.16
N LEU A 103 -3.29 2.84 7.47
CA LEU A 103 -4.55 2.14 7.25
C LEU A 103 -5.21 1.73 8.59
N ASN A 104 -4.43 1.19 9.52
CA ASN A 104 -4.91 0.90 10.87
C ASN A 104 -5.43 2.16 11.58
N MET A 105 -4.69 3.28 11.47
CA MET A 105 -5.14 4.57 12.04
C MET A 105 -6.49 5.01 11.44
N VAL A 106 -6.68 4.86 10.12
CA VAL A 106 -7.96 5.16 9.45
C VAL A 106 -9.08 4.29 10.02
N ILE A 107 -8.85 2.97 10.16
CA ILE A 107 -9.84 2.03 10.71
C ILE A 107 -10.19 2.39 12.16
N LEU A 108 -9.21 2.62 13.01
CA LEU A 108 -9.41 2.99 14.41
C LEU A 108 -10.11 4.35 14.55
N THR A 109 -9.77 5.32 13.70
CA THR A 109 -10.45 6.62 13.68
C THR A 109 -11.93 6.46 13.31
N LYS A 110 -12.25 5.60 12.34
CA LYS A 110 -13.64 5.27 11.99
C LYS A 110 -14.36 4.55 13.14
N THR A 111 -13.68 3.68 13.87
CA THR A 111 -14.23 3.01 15.07
C THR A 111 -14.54 4.02 16.17
N GLN A 112 -13.64 4.98 16.42
CA GLN A 112 -13.82 6.03 17.42
C GLN A 112 -14.91 7.03 17.01
N TYR A 113 -14.98 7.36 15.71
CA TYR A 113 -15.93 8.32 15.14
C TYR A 113 -16.74 7.67 14.02
N PRO A 114 -17.81 6.89 14.32
CA PRO A 114 -18.56 6.15 13.31
C PRO A 114 -19.21 7.01 12.23
N GLY A 115 -19.49 8.29 12.52
CA GLY A 115 -20.02 9.26 11.55
C GLY A 115 -19.00 9.77 10.53
N LEU A 116 -17.70 9.47 10.69
CA LEU A 116 -16.66 9.92 9.78
C LEU A 116 -16.80 9.24 8.40
N ALA A 117 -16.67 10.02 7.34
CA ALA A 117 -16.67 9.52 5.96
C ALA A 117 -15.35 8.77 5.68
N LEU A 118 -15.42 7.42 5.64
CA LEU A 118 -14.24 6.55 5.48
C LEU A 118 -13.50 6.80 4.15
N ASP A 119 -14.25 7.06 3.08
CA ASP A 119 -13.73 7.36 1.75
C ASP A 119 -12.80 8.58 1.75
N LYS A 120 -13.08 9.58 2.59
CA LYS A 120 -12.26 10.80 2.75
C LYS A 120 -10.88 10.57 3.37
N LEU A 121 -10.67 9.44 3.99
CA LEU A 121 -9.37 9.06 4.54
C LEU A 121 -8.72 7.95 3.71
N LEU A 122 -9.48 6.92 3.36
CA LEU A 122 -8.97 5.73 2.68
C LEU A 122 -8.51 6.01 1.25
N LEU A 123 -9.33 6.70 0.45
CA LEU A 123 -9.01 6.92 -0.97
C LEU A 123 -7.85 7.89 -1.19
N PRO A 124 -7.69 8.98 -0.42
CA PRO A 124 -6.47 9.78 -0.45
C PRO A 124 -5.22 9.00 -0.01
N LEU A 125 -5.34 8.15 1.03
CA LEU A 125 -4.25 7.31 1.50
C LEU A 125 -3.79 6.32 0.41
N LEU A 126 -4.72 5.69 -0.32
CA LEU A 126 -4.42 4.85 -1.49
C LEU A 126 -3.76 5.64 -2.61
N GLY A 127 -4.24 6.86 -2.88
CA GLY A 127 -3.63 7.75 -3.86
C GLY A 127 -2.17 8.08 -3.50
N LEU A 128 -1.91 8.39 -2.23
CA LEU A 128 -0.55 8.62 -1.72
C LEU A 128 0.34 7.38 -1.90
N LEU A 129 -0.16 6.18 -1.55
CA LEU A 129 0.57 4.94 -1.76
C LEU A 129 0.96 4.77 -3.23
N PHE A 130 0.01 4.95 -4.16
CA PHE A 130 0.27 4.81 -5.59
C PHE A 130 1.30 5.81 -6.09
N ALA A 131 1.22 7.09 -5.67
CA ALA A 131 2.19 8.10 -6.03
C ALA A 131 3.61 7.72 -5.55
N VAL A 132 3.71 7.30 -4.27
CA VAL A 132 4.99 6.86 -3.69
C VAL A 132 5.53 5.63 -4.41
N MET A 133 4.71 4.62 -4.70
CA MET A 133 5.13 3.44 -5.48
C MET A 133 5.61 3.83 -6.88
N GLY A 134 4.94 4.78 -7.53
CA GLY A 134 5.36 5.33 -8.83
C GLY A 134 6.79 5.88 -8.81
N PHE A 135 7.22 6.57 -7.75
CA PHE A 135 8.61 7.05 -7.59
C PHE A 135 9.65 5.93 -7.49
N TYR A 136 9.23 4.74 -7.04
CA TYR A 136 10.11 3.60 -6.89
C TYR A 136 10.21 2.72 -8.14
N PHE A 137 9.22 2.73 -9.03
CA PHE A 137 9.21 1.86 -10.21
C PHE A 137 10.45 1.96 -11.10
N PRO A 138 10.99 3.15 -11.45
CA PRO A 138 12.18 3.23 -12.30
C PRO A 138 13.46 2.64 -11.68
N LYS A 139 13.47 2.46 -10.35
CA LYS A 139 14.62 1.93 -9.61
C LYS A 139 14.53 0.42 -9.42
N LEU A 140 13.44 -0.20 -9.89
CA LEU A 140 13.16 -1.59 -9.68
C LEU A 140 13.84 -2.43 -10.74
N SER A 141 14.94 -3.12 -10.38
CA SER A 141 15.55 -4.13 -11.24
C SER A 141 14.63 -5.33 -11.42
N GLN A 142 14.80 -6.06 -12.51
CA GLN A 142 13.99 -7.23 -12.84
C GLN A 142 13.98 -8.26 -11.71
N ASN A 143 12.77 -8.62 -11.23
CA ASN A 143 12.58 -9.55 -10.13
C ASN A 143 11.19 -10.21 -10.17
N TYR A 144 10.97 -11.27 -9.33
CA TYR A 144 9.69 -11.99 -9.26
C TYR A 144 8.73 -11.49 -8.18
N PHE A 145 9.08 -10.47 -7.37
CA PHE A 145 8.31 -10.09 -6.18
C PHE A 145 7.49 -8.81 -6.37
N ALA A 146 8.06 -7.79 -7.02
CA ALA A 146 7.42 -6.49 -7.15
C ALA A 146 7.46 -5.98 -8.60
N GLY A 147 6.43 -5.24 -9.03
CA GLY A 147 6.33 -4.63 -10.34
C GLY A 147 5.39 -5.35 -11.30
N PHE A 148 5.47 -4.99 -12.58
CA PHE A 148 4.69 -5.58 -13.69
C PHE A 148 5.36 -6.87 -14.17
N LYS A 149 5.04 -7.99 -13.50
CA LYS A 149 5.63 -9.32 -13.70
C LYS A 149 4.86 -10.09 -14.77
N LEU A 150 5.11 -9.78 -16.01
CA LEU A 150 4.52 -10.44 -17.16
C LEU A 150 5.58 -11.33 -17.82
N PRO A 151 5.22 -12.41 -18.54
CA PRO A 151 6.21 -13.29 -19.18
C PRO A 151 7.24 -12.52 -20.00
N TRP A 152 6.79 -11.56 -20.78
CA TRP A 152 7.65 -10.75 -21.66
C TRP A 152 8.46 -9.67 -20.90
N THR A 153 7.98 -9.11 -19.81
CA THR A 153 8.80 -8.20 -18.98
C THR A 153 9.85 -8.97 -18.18
N LEU A 154 9.54 -10.21 -17.78
CA LEU A 154 10.49 -11.09 -17.10
C LEU A 154 11.54 -11.72 -18.02
N SER A 155 11.30 -11.76 -19.34
CA SER A 155 12.25 -12.28 -20.34
C SER A 155 13.17 -11.23 -20.93
N SER A 156 12.86 -9.92 -20.77
CA SER A 156 13.61 -8.80 -21.33
C SER A 156 13.79 -7.68 -20.33
N GLU A 157 15.04 -7.40 -19.96
CA GLU A 157 15.40 -6.29 -19.06
C GLU A 157 15.03 -4.91 -19.68
N ALA A 158 15.22 -4.76 -21.00
CA ALA A 158 14.81 -3.56 -21.72
C ALA A 158 13.30 -3.31 -21.62
N ASN A 159 12.49 -4.38 -21.82
CA ASN A 159 11.03 -4.29 -21.68
C ASN A 159 10.63 -4.00 -20.23
N TRP A 160 11.28 -4.66 -19.26
CA TRP A 160 11.07 -4.38 -17.84
C TRP A 160 11.28 -2.92 -17.50
N THR A 161 12.47 -2.40 -17.82
CA THR A 161 12.85 -1.01 -17.50
C THR A 161 11.92 0.00 -18.17
N ALA A 162 11.66 -0.16 -19.48
CA ALA A 162 10.77 0.73 -20.22
C ALA A 162 9.34 0.72 -19.65
N THR A 163 8.82 -0.47 -19.29
CA THR A 163 7.49 -0.64 -18.69
C THR A 163 7.40 0.09 -17.35
N HIS A 164 8.40 -0.07 -16.47
CA HIS A 164 8.38 0.54 -15.15
C HIS A 164 8.61 2.05 -15.19
N VAL A 165 9.40 2.57 -16.13
CA VAL A 165 9.53 4.02 -16.38
C VAL A 165 8.21 4.60 -16.90
N TYR A 166 7.52 3.90 -17.81
CA TYR A 166 6.21 4.34 -18.28
C TYR A 166 5.15 4.29 -17.17
N ALA A 167 5.07 3.18 -16.43
CA ALA A 167 4.16 3.01 -15.30
C ALA A 167 4.39 4.05 -14.20
N SER A 168 5.64 4.41 -13.93
CA SER A 168 6.01 5.42 -12.93
C SER A 168 5.24 6.72 -13.12
N LYS A 169 5.20 7.26 -14.33
CA LYS A 169 4.50 8.51 -14.64
C LYS A 169 3.00 8.39 -14.35
N LEU A 170 2.39 7.30 -14.82
CA LEU A 170 0.95 7.05 -14.60
C LEU A 170 0.62 6.92 -13.11
N TRP A 171 1.46 6.22 -12.34
CA TRP A 171 1.25 5.99 -10.92
C TRP A 171 1.48 7.24 -10.08
N ILE A 172 2.48 8.07 -10.41
CA ILE A 172 2.69 9.36 -9.73
C ILE A 172 1.51 10.29 -9.99
N TYR A 173 1.18 10.55 -11.25
CA TYR A 173 0.12 11.51 -11.56
C TYR A 173 -1.27 10.99 -11.20
N GLY A 174 -1.54 9.72 -11.47
CA GLY A 174 -2.81 9.09 -11.08
C GLY A 174 -2.97 9.02 -9.56
N GLY A 175 -1.92 8.69 -8.82
CA GLY A 175 -1.91 8.67 -7.37
C GLY A 175 -2.15 10.07 -6.76
N ILE A 176 -1.49 11.10 -7.27
CA ILE A 176 -1.71 12.49 -6.85
C ILE A 176 -3.16 12.93 -7.19
N ALA A 177 -3.63 12.63 -8.39
CA ALA A 177 -5.01 12.94 -8.79
C ALA A 177 -6.01 12.25 -7.87
N GLN A 178 -5.82 10.95 -7.57
CA GLN A 178 -6.69 10.21 -6.66
C GLN A 178 -6.64 10.77 -5.23
N MET A 179 -5.48 11.16 -4.74
CA MET A 179 -5.35 11.79 -3.42
C MET A 179 -6.20 13.06 -3.35
N ILE A 180 -6.12 13.93 -4.36
CA ILE A 180 -6.91 15.18 -4.43
C ILE A 180 -8.39 14.88 -4.56
N LEU A 181 -8.79 14.04 -5.52
CA LEU A 181 -10.19 13.70 -5.79
C LEU A 181 -10.84 12.97 -4.61
N GLY A 182 -10.09 12.14 -3.88
CA GLY A 182 -10.57 11.51 -2.66
C GLY A 182 -10.99 12.50 -1.57
N PHE A 183 -10.32 13.65 -1.47
CA PHE A 183 -10.74 14.73 -0.57
C PHE A 183 -11.91 15.56 -1.10
N VAL A 184 -11.91 15.85 -2.39
CA VAL A 184 -12.86 16.81 -3.00
C VAL A 184 -14.20 16.16 -3.33
N LEU A 185 -14.20 14.98 -3.97
CA LEU A 185 -15.41 14.34 -4.47
C LEU A 185 -16.22 13.70 -3.34
N PRO A 186 -17.56 13.79 -3.35
CA PRO A 186 -18.39 13.15 -2.34
C PRO A 186 -18.59 11.65 -2.63
N GLY A 187 -18.57 10.84 -1.56
CA GLY A 187 -19.02 9.45 -1.51
C GLY A 187 -18.79 8.60 -2.76
N MET A 188 -19.85 8.23 -3.46
CA MET A 188 -19.79 7.37 -4.65
C MET A 188 -18.90 7.91 -5.77
N TRP A 189 -18.84 9.22 -6.00
CA TRP A 189 -17.98 9.81 -7.03
C TRP A 189 -16.49 9.64 -6.71
N SER A 190 -16.13 9.65 -5.43
CA SER A 190 -14.78 9.37 -4.96
C SER A 190 -14.37 7.92 -5.28
N PHE A 191 -15.29 6.95 -5.10
CA PHE A 191 -15.06 5.55 -5.51
C PHE A 191 -14.99 5.39 -7.03
N ILE A 192 -15.87 6.04 -7.79
CA ILE A 192 -15.82 6.00 -9.26
C ILE A 192 -14.48 6.55 -9.76
N SER A 193 -14.04 7.70 -9.23
CA SER A 193 -12.73 8.28 -9.61
C SER A 193 -11.56 7.32 -9.35
N PHE A 194 -11.61 6.57 -8.24
CA PHE A 194 -10.60 5.58 -7.92
C PHE A 194 -10.46 4.52 -9.03
N PHE A 195 -11.56 3.93 -9.48
CA PHE A 195 -11.53 2.93 -10.54
C PHE A 195 -11.18 3.51 -11.91
N VAL A 196 -11.71 4.70 -12.24
CA VAL A 196 -11.39 5.40 -13.49
C VAL A 196 -9.89 5.71 -13.60
N ILE A 197 -9.22 6.02 -12.50
CA ILE A 197 -7.79 6.28 -12.45
C ILE A 197 -7.00 4.98 -12.36
N MET A 198 -7.37 4.06 -11.48
CA MET A 198 -6.61 2.84 -11.21
C MET A 198 -6.58 1.89 -12.41
N ILE A 199 -7.68 1.73 -13.13
CA ILE A 199 -7.73 0.83 -14.30
C ILE A 199 -6.70 1.22 -15.37
N PRO A 200 -6.62 2.48 -15.85
CA PRO A 200 -5.56 2.88 -16.78
C PRO A 200 -4.15 2.76 -16.21
N MET A 201 -3.94 3.04 -14.92
CA MET A 201 -2.63 2.89 -14.28
C MET A 201 -2.11 1.46 -14.32
N VAL A 202 -2.99 0.46 -14.32
CA VAL A 202 -2.63 -0.96 -14.42
C VAL A 202 -2.62 -1.44 -15.87
N VAL A 203 -3.66 -1.14 -16.64
CA VAL A 203 -3.85 -1.68 -17.99
C VAL A 203 -2.86 -1.06 -19.01
N ALA A 204 -2.62 0.25 -18.93
CA ALA A 204 -1.77 0.90 -19.93
C ALA A 204 -0.32 0.38 -19.93
N PRO A 205 0.36 0.15 -18.77
CA PRO A 205 1.68 -0.49 -18.76
C PRO A 205 1.68 -1.92 -19.31
N ILE A 206 0.61 -2.69 -19.07
CA ILE A 206 0.47 -4.05 -19.62
C ILE A 206 0.40 -4.00 -21.15
N VAL A 207 -0.45 -3.13 -21.70
CA VAL A 207 -0.59 -2.95 -23.15
C VAL A 207 0.71 -2.41 -23.77
N PHE A 208 1.36 -1.44 -23.12
CA PHE A 208 2.64 -0.89 -23.55
C PHE A 208 3.71 -1.98 -23.63
N SER A 209 3.89 -2.77 -22.56
CA SER A 209 4.89 -3.83 -22.51
C SER A 209 4.63 -4.96 -23.53
N TYR A 210 3.37 -5.29 -23.76
CA TYR A 210 3.00 -6.27 -24.78
C TYR A 210 3.32 -5.77 -26.20
N ARG A 211 2.98 -4.53 -26.51
CA ARG A 211 3.33 -3.91 -27.80
C ARG A 211 4.84 -3.87 -28.03
N MET A 212 5.61 -3.53 -27.01
CA MET A 212 7.07 -3.55 -27.09
C MET A 212 7.60 -4.95 -27.37
N PHE A 213 7.05 -5.97 -26.72
CA PHE A 213 7.41 -7.38 -26.95
C PHE A 213 7.12 -7.82 -28.39
N THR A 214 5.93 -7.52 -28.92
CA THR A 214 5.52 -7.94 -30.28
C THR A 214 6.20 -7.15 -31.39
N SER A 215 6.70 -5.93 -31.13
CA SER A 215 7.44 -5.14 -32.10
C SER A 215 8.92 -5.50 -32.20
N GLY A 216 9.41 -6.45 -31.41
CA GLY A 216 10.81 -6.85 -31.38
C GLY A 216 11.78 -5.80 -30.82
N LYS A 217 11.27 -4.83 -30.06
CA LYS A 217 12.04 -3.75 -29.42
C LYS A 217 12.32 -4.05 -27.98
#